data_e3ae33a7371cf972317550b95f5ea4db
#
_entry.id   e3ae33a7371cf972317550b95f5ea4db
#
_cell.length_a   1.000
_cell.length_b   1.000
_cell.length_c   1.000
_cell.angle_alpha   90.00
_cell.angle_beta   90.00
_cell.angle_gamma   90.00
#
_symmetry.space_group_name_H-M   'P 1'
#
loop_
_entity.id
_entity.type
_entity.pdbx_description
1 polymer ?
#
loop_
_entity_poly.entity_id
_entity_poly.type
_entity_poly.pdbx_seq_one_letter_code
_entity_poly.pdbx_strand_id
1 'polypeptide(L)'
;MRYLQSLNLSSYLFLTCAIAILCVAVILASITHPVQLCSRSAVRAASILAHIQQVPLYLGKATNPAGVSGNSIHSTSVYTIKPGKSPTTTKMTYDKELKVAQLAVARASILTKSVFAEKAKGTISKEDKSPVTIGDYGAQALIIAAIKHNFPSDEVVGEEEASSLREQKDLSSKIWNLVKDTKLDDAESDALLGGPIESEDKMLEAIDAGNSAGGNKGRIWALDPIDGTKGFLRGGQYAVCLALMVDGDVKVGVLGCPNLPVDDSVALAEDIGVAASDKEGFGVLFSAVQGEGARSQQLTRRAVSQGHTISVKKITDVTQAVMCESVEPGHSSKGDNALIAEKLGITGKPVQMDSQAKYGSVARGAGDVYLRLPVRKDYQEKIWDHAAGDLIVREAGGQVTDIHGNRLNFSLGRTLHENKGVIATPANIHPQVLKAVGEVLAAK
;
A
#
# COMPACT_ATOMS: atom_id res chain seq x y z
N MET A 1 -24.70 22.60 -3.80
CA MET A 1 -26.03 22.52 -3.18
C MET A 1 -26.94 23.74 -3.44
N ARG A 2 -26.72 24.54 -4.49
CA ARG A 2 -27.57 25.70 -4.84
C ARG A 2 -28.24 25.63 -6.22
N TYR A 3 -28.22 24.45 -6.88
CA TYR A 3 -28.79 24.26 -8.23
C TYR A 3 -29.99 23.31 -8.30
N LEU A 4 -30.49 22.79 -7.18
CA LEU A 4 -31.61 21.82 -7.14
C LEU A 4 -32.93 22.39 -6.60
N GLN A 5 -33.03 23.74 -6.36
CA GLN A 5 -34.24 24.36 -5.80
C GLN A 5 -35.20 24.98 -6.83
N SER A 6 -34.99 24.77 -8.14
CA SER A 6 -35.85 25.36 -9.18
C SER A 6 -36.50 24.37 -10.14
N LEU A 7 -36.51 23.08 -9.83
CA LEU A 7 -37.20 22.10 -10.67
C LEU A 7 -38.66 21.97 -10.26
N ASN A 8 -39.55 22.39 -11.15
CA ASN A 8 -41.01 22.34 -11.03
C ASN A 8 -41.48 20.88 -11.03
N LEU A 9 -42.60 20.55 -10.35
CA LEU A 9 -43.17 19.19 -10.21
C LEU A 9 -43.34 18.46 -11.56
N SER A 10 -43.57 19.20 -12.64
CA SER A 10 -43.66 18.67 -14.01
C SER A 10 -42.30 18.13 -14.53
N SER A 11 -41.19 18.70 -14.13
CA SER A 11 -39.84 18.23 -14.53
C SER A 11 -39.46 16.94 -13.80
N TYR A 12 -39.96 16.73 -12.60
CA TYR A 12 -39.77 15.48 -11.84
C TYR A 12 -40.55 14.33 -12.47
N LEU A 13 -41.81 14.57 -12.93
CA LEU A 13 -42.60 13.58 -13.62
C LEU A 13 -41.99 13.17 -14.97
N PHE A 14 -41.45 14.11 -15.71
CA PHE A 14 -40.76 13.83 -16.98
C PHE A 14 -39.52 12.99 -16.81
N LEU A 15 -38.72 13.27 -15.76
CA LEU A 15 -37.50 12.52 -15.49
C LEU A 15 -37.77 11.08 -15.05
N THR A 16 -38.81 10.89 -14.22
CA THR A 16 -39.22 9.54 -13.79
C THR A 16 -39.82 8.72 -14.92
N CYS A 17 -40.60 9.33 -15.82
CA CYS A 17 -41.12 8.65 -17.02
C CYS A 17 -40.00 8.28 -18.01
N ALA A 18 -39.01 9.16 -18.22
CA ALA A 18 -37.88 8.89 -19.10
C ALA A 18 -37.00 7.72 -18.59
N ILE A 19 -36.79 7.64 -17.28
CA ILE A 19 -36.04 6.56 -16.65
C ILE A 19 -36.82 5.23 -16.76
N ALA A 20 -38.14 5.25 -16.58
CA ALA A 20 -38.98 4.06 -16.71
C ALA A 20 -39.01 3.50 -18.15
N ILE A 21 -39.08 4.38 -19.15
CA ILE A 21 -39.02 4.00 -20.57
C ILE A 21 -37.65 3.40 -20.92
N LEU A 22 -36.55 3.95 -20.40
CA LEU A 22 -35.20 3.43 -20.62
C LEU A 22 -35.02 2.03 -19.99
N CYS A 23 -35.56 1.80 -18.83
CA CYS A 23 -35.57 0.48 -18.17
C CYS A 23 -36.34 -0.57 -18.97
N VAL A 24 -37.52 -0.23 -19.49
CA VAL A 24 -38.32 -1.13 -20.33
C VAL A 24 -37.60 -1.45 -21.65
N ALA A 25 -36.96 -0.47 -22.27
CA ALA A 25 -36.20 -0.69 -23.49
C ALA A 25 -34.98 -1.62 -23.30
N VAL A 26 -34.29 -1.51 -22.17
CA VAL A 26 -33.17 -2.41 -21.80
C VAL A 26 -33.67 -3.85 -21.54
N ILE A 27 -34.82 -4.00 -20.88
CA ILE A 27 -35.41 -5.33 -20.63
C ILE A 27 -35.89 -5.98 -21.94
N LEU A 28 -36.52 -5.24 -22.84
CA LEU A 28 -36.94 -5.73 -24.14
C LEU A 28 -35.76 -6.11 -25.05
N ALA A 29 -34.67 -5.33 -25.03
CA ALA A 29 -33.46 -5.66 -25.77
C ALA A 29 -32.77 -6.95 -25.26
N SER A 30 -32.90 -7.26 -23.96
CA SER A 30 -32.36 -8.48 -23.34
C SER A 30 -33.17 -9.75 -23.72
N ILE A 31 -34.42 -9.60 -24.12
CA ILE A 31 -35.31 -10.72 -24.51
C ILE A 31 -35.14 -11.08 -25.99
N THR A 32 -34.74 -10.13 -26.83
CA THR A 32 -34.65 -10.33 -28.28
C THR A 32 -33.32 -10.83 -28.80
N HIS A 33 -32.22 -10.76 -28.00
CA HIS A 33 -30.90 -11.27 -28.36
C HIS A 33 -30.21 -11.98 -27.17
N PRO A 34 -30.42 -13.29 -26.98
CA PRO A 34 -29.93 -14.01 -25.81
C PRO A 34 -28.43 -14.44 -25.87
N VAL A 35 -27.66 -14.02 -26.82
CA VAL A 35 -26.23 -14.42 -26.93
C VAL A 35 -25.36 -13.18 -27.15
N GLN A 36 -24.75 -12.69 -26.08
CA GLN A 36 -23.57 -11.80 -25.99
C GLN A 36 -23.66 -10.53 -25.13
N LEU A 37 -24.62 -10.35 -24.24
CA LEU A 37 -24.56 -9.25 -23.25
C LEU A 37 -24.84 -9.75 -21.83
N CYS A 38 -23.93 -10.58 -21.33
CA CYS A 38 -23.97 -11.01 -19.92
C CYS A 38 -22.99 -10.18 -19.10
N SER A 39 -23.49 -9.61 -18.04
CA SER A 39 -22.97 -9.39 -16.70
C SER A 39 -22.61 -7.99 -16.21
N ARG A 40 -22.17 -7.02 -16.99
CA ARG A 40 -21.66 -5.79 -16.34
C ARG A 40 -22.65 -4.61 -16.22
N SER A 41 -23.65 -4.53 -17.08
CA SER A 41 -24.61 -3.41 -17.08
C SER A 41 -25.82 -3.63 -16.17
N ALA A 42 -26.28 -4.87 -16.01
CA ALA A 42 -27.43 -5.20 -15.17
C ALA A 42 -27.13 -5.09 -13.66
N VAL A 43 -25.90 -5.43 -13.23
CA VAL A 43 -25.46 -5.34 -11.83
C VAL A 43 -25.32 -3.88 -11.40
N ARG A 44 -24.88 -2.98 -12.28
CA ARG A 44 -24.79 -1.54 -11.97
C ARG A 44 -26.18 -0.87 -11.83
N ALA A 45 -27.16 -1.29 -12.60
CA ALA A 45 -28.52 -0.77 -12.49
C ALA A 45 -29.21 -1.18 -11.18
N ALA A 46 -29.00 -2.40 -10.73
CA ALA A 46 -29.55 -2.91 -9.46
C ALA A 46 -28.95 -2.23 -8.23
N SER A 47 -27.64 -1.89 -8.26
CA SER A 47 -26.96 -1.19 -7.17
C SER A 47 -27.43 0.27 -7.02
N ILE A 48 -27.79 0.94 -8.09
CA ILE A 48 -28.33 2.31 -8.05
C ILE A 48 -29.75 2.35 -7.47
N LEU A 49 -30.60 1.35 -7.77
CA LEU A 49 -31.94 1.28 -7.22
C LEU A 49 -31.97 0.99 -5.70
N ALA A 50 -31.05 0.19 -5.19
CA ALA A 50 -30.94 -0.11 -3.76
C ALA A 50 -30.55 1.11 -2.92
N HIS A 51 -29.83 2.10 -3.48
CA HIS A 51 -29.42 3.31 -2.78
C HIS A 51 -30.51 4.39 -2.70
N ILE A 52 -31.53 4.33 -3.53
CA ILE A 52 -32.65 5.33 -3.56
C ILE A 52 -33.71 5.02 -2.51
N GLN A 53 -33.81 3.79 -2.00
CA GLN A 53 -34.82 3.38 -1.02
C GLN A 53 -34.46 3.66 0.45
N GLN A 54 -33.31 4.23 0.77
CA GLN A 54 -32.85 4.46 2.16
C GLN A 54 -32.82 5.95 2.59
N VAL A 55 -33.57 6.84 1.98
CA VAL A 55 -33.65 8.22 2.46
C VAL A 55 -34.95 8.42 3.28
N PRO A 56 -34.88 8.60 4.61
CA PRO A 56 -36.08 8.88 5.41
C PRO A 56 -36.58 10.30 5.15
N LEU A 57 -37.85 10.40 4.81
CA LEU A 57 -38.57 11.67 4.72
C LEU A 57 -38.91 12.17 6.13
N TYR A 58 -38.19 13.19 6.61
CA TYR A 58 -38.58 13.93 7.80
C TYR A 58 -39.59 15.05 7.42
N LEU A 59 -40.86 14.80 7.75
CA LEU A 59 -41.91 15.84 7.75
C LEU A 59 -41.90 16.54 9.13
N GLY A 60 -41.34 17.73 9.19
CA GLY A 60 -41.40 18.59 10.37
C GLY A 60 -42.76 19.25 10.51
N LYS A 61 -43.47 19.01 11.63
CA LYS A 61 -44.62 19.77 12.05
C LYS A 61 -44.16 21.02 12.80
N ALA A 62 -44.53 22.19 12.31
CA ALA A 62 -44.46 23.45 13.04
C ALA A 62 -45.67 23.58 13.97
N THR A 63 -45.45 23.92 15.24
CA THR A 63 -46.46 24.53 16.12
C THR A 63 -45.79 25.53 17.03
N ASN A 64 -46.15 26.80 16.86
CA ASN A 64 -46.14 27.81 17.93
C ASN A 64 -47.41 27.64 18.78
N PRO A 65 -47.52 28.03 20.05
CA PRO A 65 -47.66 29.40 20.42
C PRO A 65 -47.22 29.85 21.84
N ALA A 66 -46.95 31.13 21.92
CA ALA A 66 -47.32 32.14 22.90
C ALA A 66 -47.64 31.83 24.38
N GLY A 67 -46.99 32.58 25.27
CA GLY A 67 -47.75 33.34 26.26
C GLY A 67 -47.30 33.21 27.72
N VAL A 68 -46.96 34.38 28.30
CA VAL A 68 -47.29 34.89 29.67
C VAL A 68 -46.24 34.76 30.78
N SER A 69 -45.64 35.92 31.02
CA SER A 69 -45.37 36.69 32.25
C SER A 69 -45.17 36.03 33.62
N GLY A 70 -44.20 36.60 34.35
CA GLY A 70 -44.27 36.68 35.82
C GLY A 70 -42.93 36.71 36.58
N ASN A 71 -42.47 37.92 36.87
CA ASN A 71 -41.76 38.41 38.07
C ASN A 71 -40.69 37.65 38.84
N SER A 72 -39.53 38.25 38.79
CA SER A 72 -38.66 38.77 39.89
C SER A 72 -38.13 37.83 40.98
N ILE A 73 -36.86 37.95 41.22
CA ILE A 73 -36.11 38.29 42.44
C ILE A 73 -34.87 37.39 42.67
N HIS A 74 -33.78 38.09 42.88
CA HIS A 74 -32.50 37.80 43.54
C HIS A 74 -31.33 37.25 42.72
N SER A 75 -30.40 38.15 42.59
CA SER A 75 -29.02 38.01 42.19
C SER A 75 -28.23 37.10 43.16
N THR A 76 -27.67 36.04 42.65
CA THR A 76 -26.46 35.44 43.22
C THR A 76 -25.50 35.24 42.02
N SER A 77 -24.45 36.04 42.03
CA SER A 77 -23.39 35.93 41.00
C SER A 77 -22.61 34.62 41.21
N VAL A 78 -22.96 33.63 40.40
CA VAL A 78 -22.13 32.46 40.25
C VAL A 78 -21.15 32.75 39.10
N TYR A 79 -19.86 32.85 39.43
CA TYR A 79 -18.78 32.90 38.46
C TYR A 79 -18.72 31.53 37.74
N THR A 80 -19.32 31.47 36.60
CA THR A 80 -19.15 30.31 35.67
C THR A 80 -17.75 30.41 35.08
N ILE A 81 -16.83 29.58 35.52
CA ILE A 81 -15.56 29.34 34.87
C ILE A 81 -15.89 28.68 33.55
N LYS A 82 -15.74 29.43 32.41
CA LYS A 82 -15.80 28.86 31.09
C LYS A 82 -14.72 27.79 30.99
N PRO A 83 -15.04 26.51 30.65
CA PRO A 83 -14.01 25.53 30.37
C PRO A 83 -13.13 26.06 29.23
N GLY A 84 -11.84 26.19 29.51
CA GLY A 84 -10.84 26.54 28.52
C GLY A 84 -10.97 25.57 27.35
N LYS A 85 -11.00 26.08 26.10
CA LYS A 85 -10.88 25.25 24.91
C LYS A 85 -9.60 24.44 25.05
N SER A 86 -9.73 23.13 25.12
CA SER A 86 -8.60 22.22 24.93
C SER A 86 -7.87 22.64 23.64
N PRO A 87 -6.54 22.67 23.64
CA PRO A 87 -5.82 22.94 22.41
C PRO A 87 -6.26 21.90 21.37
N THR A 88 -6.85 22.37 20.28
CA THR A 88 -7.15 21.55 19.12
C THR A 88 -5.79 21.12 18.56
N THR A 89 -5.37 19.89 18.88
CA THR A 89 -4.25 19.25 18.21
C THR A 89 -4.63 19.19 16.73
N THR A 90 -4.08 20.07 15.92
CA THR A 90 -4.23 20.01 14.46
C THR A 90 -3.63 18.69 14.04
N LYS A 91 -4.48 17.73 13.63
CA LYS A 91 -4.02 16.44 13.08
C LYS A 91 -3.14 16.79 11.87
N MET A 92 -1.87 16.43 11.90
CA MET A 92 -1.00 16.59 10.73
C MET A 92 -1.53 15.67 9.64
N THR A 93 -1.88 16.23 8.50
CA THR A 93 -2.27 15.47 7.32
C THR A 93 -1.02 15.19 6.48
N TYR A 94 -0.89 13.97 5.97
CA TYR A 94 0.23 13.53 5.10
C TYR A 94 -0.24 13.36 3.65
N ASP A 95 -1.25 14.12 3.22
CA ASP A 95 -1.85 14.00 1.88
C ASP A 95 -0.85 14.25 0.76
N LYS A 96 0.02 15.27 0.92
CA LYS A 96 1.08 15.59 -0.06
C LYS A 96 2.12 14.49 -0.10
N GLU A 97 2.57 14.00 1.05
CA GLU A 97 3.56 12.95 1.18
C GLU A 97 3.05 11.65 0.57
N LEU A 98 1.81 11.26 0.89
CA LEU A 98 1.17 10.10 0.31
C LEU A 98 1.09 10.19 -1.22
N LYS A 99 0.61 11.33 -1.75
CA LYS A 99 0.48 11.51 -3.20
C LYS A 99 1.83 11.44 -3.90
N VAL A 100 2.85 12.12 -3.38
CA VAL A 100 4.21 12.09 -3.93
C VAL A 100 4.79 10.68 -3.87
N ALA A 101 4.65 9.99 -2.74
CA ALA A 101 5.13 8.61 -2.58
C ALA A 101 4.47 7.63 -3.55
N GLN A 102 3.14 7.70 -3.70
CA GLN A 102 2.40 6.85 -4.63
C GLN A 102 2.85 7.07 -6.08
N LEU A 103 2.99 8.32 -6.52
CA LEU A 103 3.43 8.66 -7.87
C LEU A 103 4.90 8.29 -8.12
N ALA A 104 5.77 8.52 -7.14
CA ALA A 104 7.19 8.16 -7.24
C ALA A 104 7.37 6.63 -7.35
N VAL A 105 6.66 5.85 -6.53
CA VAL A 105 6.65 4.39 -6.59
C VAL A 105 6.05 3.91 -7.92
N ALA A 106 4.98 4.52 -8.40
CA ALA A 106 4.39 4.18 -9.71
C ALA A 106 5.39 4.46 -10.85
N ARG A 107 6.06 5.62 -10.87
CA ARG A 107 7.09 5.95 -11.86
C ARG A 107 8.27 4.96 -11.81
N ALA A 108 8.77 4.65 -10.62
CA ALA A 108 9.85 3.65 -10.45
C ALA A 108 9.39 2.25 -10.91
N SER A 109 8.13 1.88 -10.66
CA SER A 109 7.57 0.61 -11.12
C SER A 109 7.51 0.49 -12.65
N ILE A 110 7.39 1.58 -13.39
CA ILE A 110 7.50 1.58 -14.86
C ILE A 110 8.90 1.13 -15.28
N LEU A 111 9.94 1.71 -14.66
CA LEU A 111 11.33 1.35 -14.94
C LEU A 111 11.61 -0.12 -14.59
N THR A 112 11.31 -0.53 -13.36
CA THR A 112 11.58 -1.91 -12.90
C THR A 112 10.83 -2.94 -13.75
N LYS A 113 9.59 -2.64 -14.16
CA LYS A 113 8.80 -3.52 -15.03
C LYS A 113 9.37 -3.61 -16.44
N SER A 114 9.95 -2.53 -17.00
CA SER A 114 10.60 -2.58 -18.30
C SER A 114 11.84 -3.47 -18.27
N VAL A 115 12.68 -3.32 -17.25
CA VAL A 115 13.87 -4.17 -17.03
C VAL A 115 13.47 -5.64 -16.85
N PHE A 116 12.42 -5.89 -16.07
CA PHE A 116 11.87 -7.23 -15.86
C PHE A 116 11.38 -7.87 -17.17
N ALA A 117 10.67 -7.11 -18.01
CA ALA A 117 10.15 -7.58 -19.30
C ALA A 117 11.25 -7.88 -20.31
N GLU A 118 12.32 -7.10 -20.36
CA GLU A 118 13.48 -7.35 -21.23
C GLU A 118 14.19 -8.66 -20.84
N LYS A 119 14.34 -8.92 -19.56
CA LYS A 119 14.88 -10.16 -19.04
C LYS A 119 14.00 -11.37 -19.41
N ALA A 120 12.68 -11.27 -19.27
CA ALA A 120 11.74 -12.32 -19.63
C ALA A 120 11.79 -12.69 -21.13
N LYS A 121 12.19 -11.74 -21.99
CA LYS A 121 12.40 -11.98 -23.42
C LYS A 121 13.71 -12.73 -23.76
N GLY A 122 14.54 -13.06 -22.75
CA GLY A 122 15.79 -13.77 -22.97
C GLY A 122 16.94 -12.90 -23.47
N THR A 123 16.78 -11.57 -23.47
CA THR A 123 17.81 -10.59 -23.89
C THR A 123 18.99 -10.53 -22.91
N ILE A 124 18.82 -11.09 -21.71
CA ILE A 124 19.80 -11.09 -20.64
C ILE A 124 19.92 -12.51 -20.09
N SER A 125 21.15 -13.01 -19.94
CA SER A 125 21.38 -14.40 -19.46
C SER A 125 20.88 -14.55 -18.03
N LYS A 126 20.45 -15.77 -17.64
CA LYS A 126 19.99 -16.09 -16.27
C LYS A 126 21.09 -15.92 -15.21
N GLU A 127 22.36 -15.89 -15.63
CA GLU A 127 23.54 -15.74 -14.75
C GLU A 127 23.96 -14.27 -14.60
N ASP A 128 23.47 -13.38 -15.49
CA ASP A 128 23.78 -11.97 -15.45
C ASP A 128 22.92 -11.26 -14.40
N LYS A 129 23.54 -10.78 -13.31
CA LYS A 129 22.90 -10.00 -12.24
C LYS A 129 22.71 -8.52 -12.61
N SER A 130 23.27 -8.05 -13.72
CA SER A 130 23.22 -6.64 -14.13
C SER A 130 21.81 -6.05 -14.28
N PRO A 131 20.75 -6.83 -14.68
CA PRO A 131 19.40 -6.28 -14.75
C PRO A 131 18.82 -5.80 -13.42
N VAL A 132 19.05 -6.58 -12.35
CA VAL A 132 18.64 -6.16 -11.01
C VAL A 132 19.33 -4.87 -10.64
N THR A 133 20.65 -4.85 -10.75
CA THR A 133 21.45 -3.66 -10.47
C THR A 133 20.97 -2.43 -11.23
N ILE A 134 20.62 -2.57 -12.53
CA ILE A 134 20.06 -1.47 -13.32
C ILE A 134 18.70 -1.01 -12.78
N GLY A 135 17.85 -1.97 -12.42
CA GLY A 135 16.53 -1.69 -11.85
C GLY A 135 16.61 -0.97 -10.51
N ASP A 136 17.45 -1.47 -9.60
CA ASP A 136 17.65 -0.92 -8.26
C ASP A 136 18.13 0.53 -8.30
N TYR A 137 19.26 0.78 -8.94
CA TYR A 137 19.82 2.12 -9.05
C TYR A 137 18.90 3.11 -9.76
N GLY A 138 18.26 2.68 -10.86
CA GLY A 138 17.34 3.52 -11.61
C GLY A 138 16.09 3.88 -10.82
N ALA A 139 15.49 2.91 -10.14
CA ALA A 139 14.33 3.15 -9.30
C ALA A 139 14.66 4.04 -8.08
N GLN A 140 15.80 3.80 -7.43
CA GLN A 140 16.27 4.64 -6.32
C GLN A 140 16.47 6.08 -6.77
N ALA A 141 17.14 6.32 -7.89
CA ALA A 141 17.35 7.66 -8.43
C ALA A 141 16.03 8.41 -8.67
N LEU A 142 15.06 7.76 -9.33
CA LEU A 142 13.76 8.36 -9.63
C LEU A 142 12.97 8.74 -8.38
N ILE A 143 12.97 7.86 -7.36
CA ILE A 143 12.24 8.08 -6.12
C ILE A 143 12.90 9.19 -5.31
N ILE A 144 14.21 9.14 -5.12
CA ILE A 144 14.94 10.16 -4.33
C ILE A 144 14.86 11.53 -4.97
N ALA A 145 14.99 11.62 -6.32
CA ALA A 145 14.81 12.89 -7.02
C ALA A 145 13.43 13.50 -6.77
N ALA A 146 12.36 12.68 -6.78
CA ALA A 146 10.99 13.14 -6.48
C ALA A 146 10.83 13.59 -5.02
N ILE A 147 11.43 12.87 -4.06
CA ILE A 147 11.44 13.25 -2.65
C ILE A 147 12.17 14.58 -2.47
N LYS A 148 13.38 14.72 -2.99
CA LYS A 148 14.20 15.93 -2.84
C LYS A 148 13.59 17.14 -3.52
N HIS A 149 12.88 16.96 -4.64
CA HIS A 149 12.12 18.03 -5.28
C HIS A 149 10.98 18.55 -4.38
N ASN A 150 10.25 17.66 -3.72
CA ASN A 150 9.06 18.02 -2.93
C ASN A 150 9.38 18.34 -1.46
N PHE A 151 10.40 17.70 -0.90
CA PHE A 151 10.80 17.73 0.49
C PHE A 151 12.33 17.82 0.58
N PRO A 152 12.96 18.95 0.20
CA PRO A 152 14.41 19.07 0.05
C PRO A 152 15.20 18.86 1.35
N SER A 153 14.58 19.10 2.51
CA SER A 153 15.17 18.92 3.83
C SER A 153 15.00 17.50 4.41
N ASP A 154 14.12 16.67 3.81
CA ASP A 154 13.92 15.31 4.32
C ASP A 154 15.13 14.44 4.02
N GLU A 155 15.50 13.59 4.96
CA GLU A 155 16.55 12.59 4.78
C GLU A 155 16.00 11.34 4.07
N VAL A 156 16.90 10.58 3.43
CA VAL A 156 16.55 9.31 2.79
C VAL A 156 17.54 8.23 3.20
N VAL A 157 17.03 7.10 3.63
CA VAL A 157 17.74 5.84 3.83
C VAL A 157 17.41 4.94 2.64
N GLY A 158 18.26 4.92 1.64
CA GLY A 158 18.16 4.04 0.48
C GLY A 158 19.06 2.81 0.65
N GLU A 159 18.75 1.74 -0.06
CA GLU A 159 19.57 0.53 -0.06
C GLU A 159 20.88 0.72 -0.81
N GLU A 160 20.85 1.41 -1.97
CA GLU A 160 21.95 1.51 -2.92
C GLU A 160 22.85 2.72 -2.71
N GLU A 161 24.15 2.57 -3.07
CA GLU A 161 25.17 3.61 -3.03
C GLU A 161 25.82 3.79 -4.41
N ALA A 162 25.98 5.03 -4.91
CA ALA A 162 26.49 5.29 -6.25
C ALA A 162 28.03 5.19 -6.38
N SER A 163 28.76 4.91 -5.31
CA SER A 163 30.24 4.87 -5.32
C SER A 163 30.79 3.93 -6.39
N SER A 164 30.26 2.71 -6.47
CA SER A 164 30.67 1.71 -7.47
C SER A 164 30.27 2.08 -8.90
N LEU A 165 29.16 2.81 -9.09
CA LEU A 165 28.70 3.24 -10.42
C LEU A 165 29.63 4.27 -11.05
N ARG A 166 30.25 5.16 -10.25
CA ARG A 166 31.19 6.15 -10.75
C ARG A 166 32.42 5.52 -11.39
N GLU A 167 32.79 4.32 -10.95
CA GLU A 167 33.89 3.54 -11.50
C GLU A 167 33.46 2.72 -12.74
N GLN A 168 32.15 2.40 -12.85
CA GLN A 168 31.56 1.58 -13.91
C GLN A 168 30.77 2.43 -14.91
N LYS A 169 31.45 3.26 -15.69
CA LYS A 169 30.80 4.23 -16.61
C LYS A 169 29.81 3.61 -17.59
N ASP A 170 30.09 2.43 -18.13
CA ASP A 170 29.21 1.75 -19.06
C ASP A 170 27.88 1.34 -18.38
N LEU A 171 27.95 0.89 -17.12
CA LEU A 171 26.76 0.55 -16.34
C LEU A 171 25.98 1.81 -15.96
N SER A 172 26.68 2.87 -15.50
CA SER A 172 26.07 4.16 -15.18
C SER A 172 25.32 4.73 -16.37
N SER A 173 25.94 4.74 -17.57
CA SER A 173 25.30 5.25 -18.79
C SER A 173 24.09 4.39 -19.22
N LYS A 174 24.11 3.06 -19.02
CA LYS A 174 22.93 2.20 -19.26
C LYS A 174 21.77 2.56 -18.34
N ILE A 175 22.04 2.75 -17.03
CA ILE A 175 21.05 3.16 -16.04
C ILE A 175 20.49 4.54 -16.42
N TRP A 176 21.36 5.50 -16.75
CA TRP A 176 20.96 6.83 -17.17
C TRP A 176 20.01 6.81 -18.37
N ASN A 177 20.30 6.00 -19.38
CA ASN A 177 19.44 5.88 -20.57
C ASN A 177 18.02 5.42 -20.23
N LEU A 178 17.83 4.59 -19.22
CA LEU A 178 16.50 4.17 -18.76
C LEU A 178 15.84 5.25 -17.89
N VAL A 179 16.60 5.85 -16.99
CA VAL A 179 16.09 6.87 -16.04
C VAL A 179 15.57 8.09 -16.76
N LYS A 180 16.33 8.65 -17.73
CA LYS A 180 15.96 9.86 -18.47
C LYS A 180 14.67 9.72 -19.29
N ASP A 181 14.34 8.50 -19.73
CA ASP A 181 13.17 8.20 -20.56
C ASP A 181 11.96 7.72 -19.72
N THR A 182 12.17 7.45 -18.42
CA THR A 182 11.11 6.96 -17.54
C THR A 182 10.28 8.10 -16.97
N LYS A 183 9.00 8.14 -17.37
CA LYS A 183 8.04 9.16 -16.92
C LYS A 183 6.65 8.56 -16.76
N LEU A 184 5.78 9.27 -16.04
CA LEU A 184 4.35 9.01 -16.04
C LEU A 184 3.73 9.53 -17.33
N ASP A 185 2.65 8.88 -17.80
CA ASP A 185 1.92 9.32 -19.00
C ASP A 185 1.08 10.60 -18.73
N ASP A 186 0.81 10.90 -17.45
CA ASP A 186 0.15 12.12 -17.01
C ASP A 186 1.17 13.22 -16.70
N ALA A 187 1.18 14.26 -17.52
CA ALA A 187 2.18 15.32 -17.44
C ALA A 187 2.12 16.13 -16.12
N GLU A 188 0.93 16.31 -15.54
CA GLU A 188 0.77 17.02 -14.26
C GLU A 188 1.37 16.20 -13.11
N SER A 189 1.09 14.91 -13.08
CA SER A 189 1.67 13.99 -12.09
C SER A 189 3.19 13.88 -12.23
N ASP A 190 3.72 13.84 -13.46
CA ASP A 190 5.16 13.78 -13.67
C ASP A 190 5.85 15.09 -13.28
N ALA A 191 5.24 16.24 -13.57
CA ALA A 191 5.72 17.55 -13.15
C ALA A 191 5.72 17.69 -11.60
N LEU A 192 4.73 17.11 -10.90
CA LEU A 192 4.71 17.09 -9.44
C LEU A 192 5.93 16.35 -8.86
N LEU A 193 6.47 15.37 -9.58
CA LEU A 193 7.69 14.65 -9.19
C LEU A 193 8.98 15.37 -9.58
N GLY A 194 8.90 16.59 -10.11
CA GLY A 194 10.04 17.37 -10.57
C GLY A 194 10.45 17.12 -12.03
N GLY A 195 9.66 16.35 -12.77
CA GLY A 195 9.96 16.01 -14.15
C GLY A 195 11.14 15.03 -14.32
N PRO A 196 11.82 15.03 -15.49
CA PRO A 196 12.97 14.17 -15.75
C PRO A 196 14.19 14.62 -14.98
N ILE A 197 15.05 13.67 -14.63
CA ILE A 197 16.40 13.97 -14.11
C ILE A 197 17.22 14.54 -15.26
N GLU A 198 17.97 15.63 -15.02
CA GLU A 198 18.58 16.44 -16.08
C GLU A 198 19.86 15.84 -16.69
N SER A 199 20.62 15.06 -15.89
CA SER A 199 21.90 14.49 -16.31
C SER A 199 22.26 13.22 -15.54
N GLU A 200 23.25 12.47 -16.07
CA GLU A 200 23.80 11.29 -15.41
C GLU A 200 24.41 11.65 -14.04
N ASP A 201 25.10 12.80 -13.93
CA ASP A 201 25.65 13.28 -12.67
C ASP A 201 24.54 13.56 -11.64
N LYS A 202 23.41 14.16 -12.07
CA LYS A 202 22.25 14.38 -11.20
C LYS A 202 21.58 13.08 -10.78
N MET A 203 21.60 12.06 -11.61
CA MET A 203 21.17 10.72 -11.24
C MET A 203 22.05 10.13 -10.13
N LEU A 204 23.38 10.21 -10.28
CA LEU A 204 24.33 9.74 -9.27
C LEU A 204 24.20 10.51 -7.95
N GLU A 205 24.05 11.85 -8.01
CA GLU A 205 23.77 12.68 -6.83
C GLU A 205 22.46 12.25 -6.12
N ALA A 206 21.41 11.94 -6.87
CA ALA A 206 20.15 11.46 -6.31
C ALA A 206 20.32 10.12 -5.59
N ILE A 207 21.06 9.17 -6.18
CA ILE A 207 21.34 7.87 -5.54
C ILE A 207 22.08 8.09 -4.21
N ASP A 208 23.13 8.92 -4.22
CA ASP A 208 23.93 9.18 -3.01
C ASP A 208 23.16 9.94 -1.92
N ALA A 209 22.12 10.69 -2.27
CA ALA A 209 21.25 11.31 -1.29
C ALA A 209 20.43 10.30 -0.45
N GLY A 210 20.53 8.99 -0.77
CA GLY A 210 19.99 7.87 0.01
C GLY A 210 20.89 7.40 1.16
N ASN A 211 21.98 8.13 1.50
CA ASN A 211 22.99 7.69 2.45
C ASN A 211 22.74 8.07 3.92
N SER A 212 21.53 8.52 4.28
CA SER A 212 21.21 8.85 5.68
C SER A 212 21.48 7.67 6.60
N ALA A 213 21.99 7.96 7.80
CA ALA A 213 22.17 6.99 8.86
C ALA A 213 20.85 6.55 9.50
N GLY A 214 19.73 7.22 9.18
CA GLY A 214 18.45 7.01 9.86
C GLY A 214 18.45 7.58 11.28
N GLY A 215 17.47 7.22 12.08
CA GLY A 215 17.41 7.63 13.49
C GLY A 215 16.01 8.05 13.95
N ASN A 216 15.95 8.72 15.10
CA ASN A 216 14.71 9.02 15.80
C ASN A 216 14.31 10.51 15.74
N LYS A 217 14.88 11.29 14.85
CA LYS A 217 14.58 12.73 14.75
C LYS A 217 14.33 13.14 13.31
N GLY A 218 13.36 14.04 13.15
CA GLY A 218 13.04 14.63 11.87
C GLY A 218 12.28 13.71 10.93
N ARG A 219 12.35 14.01 9.64
CA ARG A 219 11.63 13.34 8.56
C ARG A 219 12.61 12.51 7.74
N ILE A 220 12.41 11.21 7.72
CA ILE A 220 13.32 10.25 7.10
C ILE A 220 12.48 9.30 6.23
N TRP A 221 12.85 9.16 4.97
CA TRP A 221 12.26 8.18 4.06
C TRP A 221 13.12 6.92 4.05
N ALA A 222 12.49 5.74 4.17
CA ALA A 222 13.13 4.45 3.97
C ALA A 222 12.69 3.89 2.61
N LEU A 223 13.67 3.51 1.79
CA LEU A 223 13.47 3.11 0.41
C LEU A 223 14.18 1.80 0.09
N ASP A 224 13.44 0.81 -0.39
CA ASP A 224 13.94 -0.36 -1.10
C ASP A 224 13.45 -0.30 -2.56
N PRO A 225 14.33 -0.12 -3.53
CA PRO A 225 13.94 0.02 -4.93
C PRO A 225 13.45 -1.27 -5.58
N ILE A 226 13.98 -2.43 -5.19
CA ILE A 226 13.53 -3.77 -5.63
C ILE A 226 13.66 -4.77 -4.47
N ASP A 227 12.78 -4.65 -3.47
CA ASP A 227 12.68 -5.69 -2.45
C ASP A 227 12.30 -7.03 -3.08
N GLY A 228 13.04 -8.05 -2.74
CA GLY A 228 12.90 -9.37 -3.34
C GLY A 228 13.73 -9.55 -4.62
N THR A 229 14.94 -9.03 -4.64
CA THR A 229 15.94 -9.14 -5.73
C THR A 229 16.03 -10.54 -6.36
N LYS A 230 16.04 -11.59 -5.53
CA LYS A 230 16.07 -12.97 -6.01
C LYS A 230 14.75 -13.39 -6.67
N GLY A 231 13.61 -12.90 -6.17
CA GLY A 231 12.31 -13.07 -6.82
C GLY A 231 12.28 -12.40 -8.19
N PHE A 232 12.74 -11.16 -8.26
CA PHE A 232 12.90 -10.42 -9.52
C PHE A 232 13.76 -11.20 -10.52
N LEU A 233 14.90 -11.74 -10.08
CA LEU A 233 15.78 -12.56 -10.93
C LEU A 233 15.15 -13.87 -11.39
N ARG A 234 14.27 -14.48 -10.62
CA ARG A 234 13.53 -15.70 -11.01
C ARG A 234 12.33 -15.43 -11.92
N GLY A 235 11.91 -14.18 -12.09
CA GLY A 235 10.66 -13.83 -12.77
C GLY A 235 9.44 -13.86 -11.86
N GLY A 236 9.64 -13.85 -10.53
CA GLY A 236 8.60 -13.89 -9.51
C GLY A 236 8.19 -12.53 -8.96
N GLN A 237 7.71 -12.52 -7.71
CA GLN A 237 7.28 -11.31 -7.02
C GLN A 237 8.47 -10.47 -6.56
N TYR A 238 8.29 -9.16 -6.64
CA TYR A 238 9.14 -8.13 -6.08
C TYR A 238 8.29 -6.91 -5.71
N ALA A 239 8.84 -5.99 -4.94
CA ALA A 239 8.14 -4.76 -4.58
C ALA A 239 9.08 -3.55 -4.64
N VAL A 240 8.52 -2.39 -5.01
CA VAL A 240 9.13 -1.06 -4.82
C VAL A 240 8.56 -0.49 -3.54
N CYS A 241 9.40 -0.28 -2.52
CA CYS A 241 8.96 0.01 -1.16
C CYS A 241 9.41 1.39 -0.71
N LEU A 242 8.48 2.21 -0.23
CA LEU A 242 8.76 3.55 0.27
C LEU A 242 7.95 3.85 1.53
N ALA A 243 8.62 4.32 2.59
CA ALA A 243 7.97 4.74 3.82
C ALA A 243 8.52 6.07 4.31
N LEU A 244 7.66 6.94 4.83
CA LEU A 244 8.04 8.13 5.58
C LEU A 244 7.96 7.84 7.08
N MET A 245 9.04 8.06 7.77
CA MET A 245 9.12 8.09 9.23
C MET A 245 9.25 9.54 9.70
N VAL A 246 8.57 9.88 10.78
CA VAL A 246 8.71 11.16 11.48
C VAL A 246 9.01 10.86 12.93
N ASP A 247 10.13 11.33 13.41
CA ASP A 247 10.62 11.09 14.77
C ASP A 247 10.64 9.60 15.14
N GLY A 248 11.05 8.76 14.20
CA GLY A 248 11.18 7.31 14.35
C GLY A 248 9.90 6.49 14.21
N ASP A 249 8.74 7.12 13.98
CA ASP A 249 7.46 6.41 13.77
C ASP A 249 7.01 6.51 12.30
N VAL A 250 6.56 5.39 11.73
CA VAL A 250 6.13 5.33 10.32
C VAL A 250 4.78 6.01 10.14
N LYS A 251 4.73 7.04 9.29
CA LYS A 251 3.56 7.88 9.01
C LYS A 251 2.90 7.60 7.67
N VAL A 252 3.70 7.28 6.65
CA VAL A 252 3.23 6.93 5.30
C VAL A 252 3.96 5.68 4.86
N GLY A 253 3.25 4.73 4.26
CA GLY A 253 3.81 3.53 3.65
C GLY A 253 3.20 3.28 2.27
N VAL A 254 4.05 2.97 1.29
CA VAL A 254 3.64 2.64 -0.08
C VAL A 254 4.43 1.44 -0.60
N LEU A 255 3.72 0.47 -1.18
CA LEU A 255 4.29 -0.71 -1.83
C LEU A 255 3.76 -0.79 -3.26
N GLY A 256 4.65 -0.69 -4.23
CA GLY A 256 4.35 -1.04 -5.62
C GLY A 256 4.70 -2.52 -5.87
N CYS A 257 3.71 -3.34 -6.17
CA CYS A 257 3.86 -4.77 -6.45
C CYS A 257 3.52 -5.07 -7.91
N PRO A 258 4.46 -4.88 -8.87
CA PRO A 258 4.14 -4.89 -10.30
C PRO A 258 3.70 -6.24 -10.85
N ASN A 259 3.98 -7.33 -10.17
CA ASN A 259 3.63 -8.69 -10.58
C ASN A 259 2.48 -9.30 -9.77
N LEU A 260 1.90 -8.55 -8.80
CA LEU A 260 0.80 -9.05 -7.99
C LEU A 260 -0.55 -8.85 -8.71
N PRO A 261 -1.46 -9.86 -8.72
CA PRO A 261 -2.80 -9.70 -9.30
C PRO A 261 -3.57 -8.54 -8.68
N VAL A 262 -4.28 -7.78 -9.51
CA VAL A 262 -5.14 -6.66 -9.08
C VAL A 262 -6.41 -7.15 -8.42
N ASP A 263 -6.95 -8.28 -8.89
CA ASP A 263 -8.16 -8.88 -8.33
C ASP A 263 -7.84 -9.57 -7.01
N ASP A 264 -8.33 -9.01 -5.91
CA ASP A 264 -8.14 -9.53 -4.56
C ASP A 264 -8.83 -10.90 -4.33
N SER A 265 -9.78 -11.29 -5.17
CA SER A 265 -10.49 -12.57 -5.11
C SER A 265 -9.73 -13.72 -5.77
N VAL A 266 -8.70 -13.41 -6.57
CA VAL A 266 -7.87 -14.44 -7.20
C VAL A 266 -7.01 -15.11 -6.15
N ALA A 267 -7.20 -16.43 -5.97
CA ALA A 267 -6.34 -17.22 -5.11
C ALA A 267 -4.88 -17.09 -5.58
N LEU A 268 -4.01 -16.68 -4.66
CA LEU A 268 -2.60 -16.57 -4.95
C LEU A 268 -2.03 -17.98 -5.11
N ALA A 269 -1.56 -18.32 -6.30
CA ALA A 269 -0.89 -19.60 -6.58
C ALA A 269 0.56 -19.57 -6.04
N GLU A 270 1.20 -20.74 -5.96
CA GLU A 270 2.57 -20.89 -5.49
C GLU A 270 3.61 -20.11 -6.32
N ASP A 271 3.28 -19.80 -7.59
CA ASP A 271 4.15 -19.08 -8.52
C ASP A 271 3.37 -17.98 -9.26
N ILE A 272 3.27 -16.82 -8.65
CA ILE A 272 2.49 -15.69 -9.17
C ILE A 272 3.32 -14.81 -10.12
N GLY A 273 4.53 -15.24 -10.52
CA GLY A 273 5.52 -14.34 -11.07
C GLY A 273 5.19 -13.65 -12.38
N VAL A 274 4.66 -14.34 -13.39
CA VAL A 274 4.68 -13.83 -14.77
C VAL A 274 3.30 -13.61 -15.38
N ALA A 275 2.27 -14.30 -14.88
CA ALA A 275 0.96 -14.33 -15.51
C ALA A 275 0.02 -13.18 -15.14
N ALA A 276 0.37 -12.39 -14.14
CA ALA A 276 -0.56 -11.50 -13.46
C ALA A 276 -0.60 -10.04 -13.95
N SER A 277 0.24 -9.67 -14.91
CA SER A 277 0.08 -8.36 -15.54
C SER A 277 -1.04 -8.43 -16.55
N ASP A 278 -2.23 -7.96 -16.19
CA ASP A 278 -3.27 -7.70 -17.16
C ASP A 278 -2.78 -6.66 -18.20
N LYS A 279 -3.46 -6.63 -19.34
CA LYS A 279 -3.06 -5.78 -20.49
C LYS A 279 -3.16 -4.28 -20.19
N GLU A 280 -3.77 -3.88 -19.07
CA GLU A 280 -4.09 -2.49 -18.75
C GLU A 280 -3.33 -1.95 -17.53
N GLY A 281 -2.60 -2.78 -16.75
CA GLY A 281 -1.94 -2.35 -15.53
C GLY A 281 -0.63 -3.09 -15.22
N PHE A 282 0.09 -2.55 -14.23
CA PHE A 282 1.37 -3.04 -13.76
C PHE A 282 1.26 -3.70 -12.38
N GLY A 283 0.16 -4.37 -12.07
CA GLY A 283 -0.07 -4.96 -10.76
C GLY A 283 -0.71 -3.98 -9.77
N VAL A 284 -0.36 -4.11 -8.49
CA VAL A 284 -1.03 -3.44 -7.38
C VAL A 284 -0.12 -2.43 -6.70
N LEU A 285 -0.68 -1.31 -6.26
CA LEU A 285 -0.09 -0.38 -5.32
C LEU A 285 -0.88 -0.38 -4.03
N PHE A 286 -0.22 -0.73 -2.91
CA PHE A 286 -0.75 -0.59 -1.57
C PHE A 286 -0.25 0.69 -0.94
N SER A 287 -1.09 1.33 -0.12
CA SER A 287 -0.69 2.53 0.61
C SER A 287 -1.44 2.68 1.91
N ALA A 288 -0.80 3.34 2.87
CA ALA A 288 -1.41 3.70 4.14
C ALA A 288 -0.84 5.03 4.68
N VAL A 289 -1.68 5.75 5.42
CA VAL A 289 -1.30 6.84 6.31
C VAL A 289 -1.72 6.45 7.72
N GLN A 290 -0.86 6.70 8.69
CA GLN A 290 -1.13 6.35 10.09
C GLN A 290 -2.46 6.95 10.57
N GLY A 291 -3.39 6.07 11.00
CA GLY A 291 -4.72 6.44 11.49
C GLY A 291 -5.76 6.75 10.40
N GLU A 292 -5.50 6.40 9.13
CA GLU A 292 -6.42 6.65 8.00
C GLU A 292 -6.82 5.38 7.24
N GLY A 293 -6.30 4.22 7.69
CA GLY A 293 -6.53 2.93 7.08
C GLY A 293 -5.62 2.66 5.87
N ALA A 294 -5.70 1.42 5.37
CA ALA A 294 -4.93 0.96 4.22
C ALA A 294 -5.79 0.91 2.95
N ARG A 295 -5.15 1.13 1.80
CA ARG A 295 -5.78 1.13 0.49
C ARG A 295 -5.00 0.28 -0.51
N SER A 296 -5.73 -0.31 -1.45
CA SER A 296 -5.22 -1.00 -2.63
C SER A 296 -5.74 -0.34 -3.90
N GLN A 297 -4.90 -0.24 -4.90
CA GLN A 297 -5.24 0.31 -6.21
C GLN A 297 -4.41 -0.32 -7.30
N GLN A 298 -4.88 -0.27 -8.52
CA GLN A 298 -4.12 -0.71 -9.67
C GLN A 298 -2.91 0.20 -9.90
N LEU A 299 -1.72 -0.37 -10.07
CA LEU A 299 -0.56 0.34 -10.61
C LEU A 299 -0.83 0.66 -12.08
N THR A 300 -0.59 1.90 -12.47
CA THR A 300 -0.77 2.36 -13.86
C THR A 300 0.36 3.30 -14.25
N ARG A 301 0.51 3.55 -15.55
CA ARG A 301 1.43 4.57 -16.08
C ARG A 301 0.91 6.00 -15.95
N ARG A 302 -0.32 6.14 -15.45
CA ARG A 302 -1.05 7.42 -15.35
C ARG A 302 -1.13 7.90 -13.90
N ALA A 303 -1.92 8.92 -13.68
CA ALA A 303 -2.23 9.41 -12.36
C ALA A 303 -2.76 8.29 -11.42
N VAL A 304 -2.41 8.38 -10.16
CA VAL A 304 -2.83 7.43 -9.14
C VAL A 304 -4.34 7.55 -8.89
N SER A 305 -5.06 6.44 -8.95
CA SER A 305 -6.49 6.38 -8.60
C SER A 305 -6.70 6.48 -7.08
N GLN A 306 -7.94 6.73 -6.64
CA GLN A 306 -8.22 6.74 -5.19
C GLN A 306 -8.09 5.38 -4.51
N GLY A 307 -8.11 4.29 -5.27
CA GLY A 307 -8.11 2.93 -4.72
C GLY A 307 -9.36 2.60 -3.88
N HIS A 308 -9.38 1.41 -3.33
CA HIS A 308 -10.38 0.96 -2.36
C HIS A 308 -9.73 0.64 -1.02
N THR A 309 -10.49 0.76 0.06
CA THR A 309 -10.04 0.39 1.40
C THR A 309 -9.89 -1.13 1.47
N ILE A 310 -8.79 -1.58 2.06
CA ILE A 310 -8.52 -2.99 2.32
C ILE A 310 -8.50 -3.27 3.81
N SER A 311 -8.71 -4.52 4.18
CA SER A 311 -8.59 -5.00 5.56
C SER A 311 -8.09 -6.43 5.59
N VAL A 312 -7.39 -6.79 6.65
CA VAL A 312 -7.01 -8.17 6.91
C VAL A 312 -8.24 -9.07 7.00
N LYS A 313 -8.07 -10.34 6.68
CA LYS A 313 -9.15 -11.32 6.79
C LYS A 313 -9.59 -11.51 8.24
N LYS A 314 -10.89 -11.59 8.46
CA LYS A 314 -11.46 -11.90 9.76
C LYS A 314 -11.43 -13.42 9.98
N ILE A 315 -10.49 -13.90 10.78
CA ILE A 315 -10.27 -15.33 11.03
C ILE A 315 -10.85 -15.67 12.41
N THR A 316 -11.83 -16.56 12.45
CA THR A 316 -12.43 -17.04 13.71
C THR A 316 -11.78 -18.33 14.22
N ASP A 317 -11.15 -19.07 13.33
CA ASP A 317 -10.46 -20.34 13.60
C ASP A 317 -9.08 -20.30 12.92
N VAL A 318 -8.02 -20.30 13.72
CA VAL A 318 -6.64 -20.17 13.23
C VAL A 318 -6.23 -21.31 12.28
N THR A 319 -6.89 -22.49 12.36
CA THR A 319 -6.62 -23.64 11.47
C THR A 319 -6.95 -23.33 10.01
N GLN A 320 -7.78 -22.31 9.75
CA GLN A 320 -8.18 -21.84 8.42
C GLN A 320 -7.28 -20.73 7.88
N ALA A 321 -6.27 -20.32 8.64
CA ALA A 321 -5.33 -19.32 8.20
C ALA A 321 -4.44 -19.83 7.05
N VAL A 322 -4.03 -18.92 6.18
CA VAL A 322 -3.12 -19.19 5.07
C VAL A 322 -1.75 -18.62 5.40
N MET A 323 -0.74 -19.51 5.42
CA MET A 323 0.64 -19.09 5.58
C MET A 323 1.12 -18.33 4.34
N CYS A 324 1.87 -17.24 4.57
CA CYS A 324 2.47 -16.41 3.53
C CYS A 324 3.99 -16.49 3.66
N GLU A 325 4.65 -17.27 2.81
CA GLU A 325 6.06 -17.64 2.98
C GLU A 325 6.94 -17.07 1.88
N SER A 326 8.25 -16.96 2.16
CA SER A 326 9.25 -16.64 1.15
C SER A 326 9.53 -17.86 0.27
N VAL A 327 9.67 -17.64 -1.04
CA VAL A 327 10.22 -18.64 -1.97
C VAL A 327 11.69 -18.91 -1.61
N GLU A 328 12.43 -17.84 -1.28
CA GLU A 328 13.86 -17.90 -0.94
C GLU A 328 14.10 -18.54 0.42
N PRO A 329 14.84 -19.68 0.47
CA PRO A 329 15.08 -20.40 1.73
C PRO A 329 15.89 -19.62 2.76
N GLY A 330 16.70 -18.66 2.32
CA GLY A 330 17.54 -17.84 3.20
C GLY A 330 16.80 -16.78 3.99
N HIS A 331 15.53 -16.49 3.67
CA HIS A 331 14.77 -15.40 4.30
C HIS A 331 13.97 -15.83 5.54
N SER A 332 13.68 -17.12 5.69
CA SER A 332 13.01 -17.67 6.87
C SER A 332 13.27 -19.17 6.96
N SER A 333 13.26 -19.72 8.17
CA SER A 333 13.38 -21.16 8.39
C SER A 333 12.10 -21.88 7.95
N LYS A 334 12.10 -22.50 6.77
CA LYS A 334 10.96 -23.28 6.28
C LYS A 334 10.58 -24.44 7.21
N GLY A 335 11.56 -25.05 7.89
CA GLY A 335 11.31 -26.10 8.87
C GLY A 335 10.54 -25.58 10.07
N ASP A 336 10.90 -24.39 10.58
CA ASP A 336 10.21 -23.78 11.70
C ASP A 336 8.81 -23.31 11.31
N ASN A 337 8.65 -22.73 10.12
CA ASN A 337 7.35 -22.36 9.60
C ASN A 337 6.39 -23.57 9.52
N ALA A 338 6.89 -24.73 9.05
CA ALA A 338 6.11 -25.96 9.00
C ALA A 338 5.72 -26.47 10.40
N LEU A 339 6.64 -26.45 11.38
CA LEU A 339 6.35 -26.82 12.76
C LEU A 339 5.33 -25.88 13.42
N ILE A 340 5.42 -24.56 13.13
CA ILE A 340 4.46 -23.57 13.63
C ILE A 340 3.09 -23.81 13.01
N ALA A 341 3.02 -24.06 11.70
CA ALA A 341 1.77 -24.38 11.00
C ALA A 341 1.12 -25.65 11.57
N GLU A 342 1.89 -26.72 11.79
CA GLU A 342 1.43 -27.96 12.41
C GLU A 342 0.87 -27.69 13.82
N LYS A 343 1.60 -26.92 14.64
CA LYS A 343 1.18 -26.57 16.00
C LYS A 343 -0.10 -25.75 16.05
N LEU A 344 -0.34 -24.92 15.05
CA LEU A 344 -1.56 -24.15 14.88
C LEU A 344 -2.70 -24.93 14.21
N GLY A 345 -2.44 -26.16 13.73
CA GLY A 345 -3.39 -26.99 12.99
C GLY A 345 -3.66 -26.49 11.58
N ILE A 346 -2.77 -25.65 11.02
CA ILE A 346 -2.90 -25.12 9.66
C ILE A 346 -2.42 -26.20 8.69
N THR A 347 -3.32 -26.70 7.84
CA THR A 347 -3.04 -27.77 6.86
C THR A 347 -3.11 -27.27 5.41
N GLY A 348 -3.55 -26.02 5.20
CA GLY A 348 -3.63 -25.41 3.89
C GLY A 348 -2.25 -25.21 3.27
N LYS A 349 -2.17 -25.24 1.94
CA LYS A 349 -0.94 -24.91 1.23
C LYS A 349 -0.57 -23.44 1.47
N PRO A 350 0.71 -23.13 1.76
CA PRO A 350 1.14 -21.75 1.89
C PRO A 350 1.13 -21.03 0.53
N VAL A 351 0.86 -19.74 0.57
CA VAL A 351 1.15 -18.84 -0.54
C VAL A 351 2.63 -18.48 -0.48
N GLN A 352 3.35 -18.68 -1.57
CA GLN A 352 4.78 -18.42 -1.65
C GLN A 352 5.08 -17.23 -2.57
N MET A 353 5.73 -16.21 -2.02
CA MET A 353 6.21 -15.04 -2.75
C MET A 353 7.37 -14.38 -2.02
N ASP A 354 8.23 -13.71 -2.76
CA ASP A 354 9.28 -12.88 -2.16
C ASP A 354 8.77 -11.47 -1.88
N SER A 355 9.59 -10.65 -1.23
CA SER A 355 9.38 -9.23 -0.96
C SER A 355 8.30 -8.87 0.05
N GLN A 356 8.15 -7.55 0.26
CA GLN A 356 7.05 -6.94 1.01
C GLN A 356 5.67 -7.13 0.36
N ALA A 357 5.59 -7.74 -0.83
CA ALA A 357 4.31 -8.20 -1.39
C ALA A 357 3.56 -9.14 -0.41
N LYS A 358 4.27 -9.85 0.49
CA LYS A 358 3.69 -10.63 1.58
C LYS A 358 2.87 -9.77 2.55
N TYR A 359 3.39 -8.60 2.93
CA TYR A 359 2.64 -7.66 3.77
C TYR A 359 1.38 -7.15 3.05
N GLY A 360 1.49 -6.78 1.76
CA GLY A 360 0.34 -6.39 0.95
C GLY A 360 -0.71 -7.51 0.85
N SER A 361 -0.27 -8.76 0.70
CA SER A 361 -1.16 -9.93 0.66
C SER A 361 -1.87 -10.17 1.99
N VAL A 362 -1.19 -10.01 3.13
CA VAL A 362 -1.82 -10.08 4.45
C VAL A 362 -2.81 -8.91 4.63
N ALA A 363 -2.41 -7.69 4.26
CA ALA A 363 -3.24 -6.51 4.43
C ALA A 363 -4.57 -6.56 3.65
N ARG A 364 -4.58 -7.20 2.46
CA ARG A 364 -5.80 -7.37 1.65
C ARG A 364 -6.54 -8.70 1.89
N GLY A 365 -6.06 -9.53 2.83
CA GLY A 365 -6.69 -10.80 3.20
C GLY A 365 -6.48 -11.95 2.21
N ALA A 366 -5.47 -11.86 1.33
CA ALA A 366 -5.08 -12.92 0.39
C ALA A 366 -4.11 -13.94 1.00
N GLY A 367 -3.44 -13.59 2.09
CA GLY A 367 -2.68 -14.44 3.00
C GLY A 367 -2.92 -13.97 4.42
N ASP A 368 -2.58 -14.76 5.44
CA ASP A 368 -2.97 -14.46 6.81
C ASP A 368 -1.80 -14.45 7.80
N VAL A 369 -0.80 -15.29 7.62
CA VAL A 369 0.35 -15.42 8.54
C VAL A 369 1.66 -15.28 7.78
N TYR A 370 2.31 -14.15 7.95
CA TYR A 370 3.66 -13.92 7.44
C TYR A 370 4.66 -14.02 8.59
N LEU A 371 5.62 -14.94 8.44
CA LEU A 371 6.73 -15.17 9.38
C LEU A 371 8.06 -14.93 8.66
N ARG A 372 8.90 -14.06 9.24
CA ARG A 372 10.32 -13.93 8.90
C ARG A 372 11.13 -14.29 10.13
N LEU A 373 11.45 -15.58 10.27
CA LEU A 373 12.14 -16.10 11.43
C LEU A 373 13.67 -16.01 11.24
N PRO A 374 14.44 -15.64 12.27
CA PRO A 374 15.90 -15.52 12.17
C PRO A 374 16.54 -16.83 11.75
N VAL A 375 17.24 -16.83 10.61
CA VAL A 375 18.05 -17.99 10.14
C VAL A 375 19.44 -17.95 10.74
N ARG A 376 19.91 -16.73 11.09
CA ARG A 376 21.21 -16.48 11.72
C ARG A 376 21.02 -15.57 12.92
N LYS A 377 21.75 -15.83 14.02
CA LYS A 377 21.65 -15.07 15.28
C LYS A 377 22.14 -13.63 15.16
N ASP A 378 23.08 -13.36 14.25
CA ASP A 378 23.75 -12.07 14.03
C ASP A 378 23.07 -11.22 12.95
N TYR A 379 22.07 -11.74 12.23
CA TYR A 379 21.38 -10.99 11.19
C TYR A 379 20.48 -9.90 11.79
N GLN A 380 20.58 -8.72 11.21
CA GLN A 380 19.73 -7.56 11.56
C GLN A 380 18.91 -7.18 10.35
N GLU A 381 17.61 -7.19 10.52
CA GLU A 381 16.66 -6.76 9.48
C GLU A 381 16.89 -5.30 9.12
N LYS A 382 16.73 -4.97 7.85
CA LYS A 382 16.85 -3.59 7.37
C LYS A 382 15.52 -2.85 7.51
N ILE A 383 15.57 -1.55 7.83
CA ILE A 383 14.32 -0.79 8.00
C ILE A 383 13.51 -0.69 6.70
N TRP A 384 14.16 -0.63 5.55
CA TRP A 384 13.51 -0.54 4.25
C TRP A 384 12.80 -1.81 3.82
N ASP A 385 13.20 -3.01 4.33
CA ASP A 385 12.51 -4.29 4.12
C ASP A 385 11.17 -4.39 4.86
N HIS A 386 10.84 -3.46 5.77
CA HIS A 386 9.71 -3.63 6.68
C HIS A 386 8.84 -2.38 6.88
N ALA A 387 9.39 -1.17 6.81
CA ALA A 387 8.69 0.04 7.28
C ALA A 387 7.34 0.27 6.56
N ALA A 388 7.32 0.15 5.24
CA ALA A 388 6.09 0.34 4.46
C ALA A 388 5.05 -0.75 4.77
N GLY A 389 5.47 -2.02 4.76
CA GLY A 389 4.60 -3.16 5.01
C GLY A 389 4.05 -3.20 6.43
N ASP A 390 4.86 -2.84 7.43
CA ASP A 390 4.43 -2.73 8.84
C ASP A 390 3.24 -1.78 8.97
N LEU A 391 3.33 -0.58 8.40
CA LEU A 391 2.24 0.38 8.47
C LEU A 391 1.00 -0.12 7.73
N ILE A 392 1.15 -0.63 6.51
CA ILE A 392 0.03 -1.08 5.68
C ILE A 392 -0.76 -2.20 6.36
N VAL A 393 -0.08 -3.20 6.96
CA VAL A 393 -0.75 -4.27 7.69
C VAL A 393 -1.47 -3.74 8.94
N ARG A 394 -0.84 -2.84 9.70
CA ARG A 394 -1.47 -2.26 10.89
C ARG A 394 -2.71 -1.43 10.55
N GLU A 395 -2.63 -0.62 9.53
CA GLU A 395 -3.75 0.21 9.05
C GLU A 395 -4.87 -0.61 8.40
N ALA A 396 -4.56 -1.83 7.94
CA ALA A 396 -5.55 -2.81 7.50
C ALA A 396 -6.22 -3.61 8.66
N GLY A 397 -5.86 -3.32 9.93
CA GLY A 397 -6.38 -4.00 11.11
C GLY A 397 -5.60 -5.25 11.52
N GLY A 398 -4.41 -5.44 10.98
CA GLY A 398 -3.46 -6.46 11.40
C GLY A 398 -2.55 -6.01 12.55
N GLN A 399 -1.68 -6.92 12.96
CA GLN A 399 -0.63 -6.67 13.94
C GLN A 399 0.71 -7.13 13.39
N VAL A 400 1.75 -6.33 13.61
CA VAL A 400 3.14 -6.65 13.25
C VAL A 400 4.02 -6.51 14.49
N THR A 401 4.75 -7.58 14.81
CA THR A 401 5.71 -7.61 15.94
C THR A 401 6.95 -8.41 15.56
N ASP A 402 7.96 -8.34 16.41
CA ASP A 402 9.03 -9.34 16.39
C ASP A 402 8.61 -10.67 17.06
N ILE A 403 9.52 -11.66 17.12
CA ILE A 403 9.23 -12.97 17.74
C ILE A 403 9.03 -12.91 19.26
N HIS A 404 9.28 -11.77 19.91
CA HIS A 404 9.06 -11.52 21.33
C HIS A 404 7.78 -10.72 21.59
N GLY A 405 7.05 -10.34 20.56
CA GLY A 405 5.83 -9.55 20.64
C GLY A 405 6.06 -8.03 20.73
N ASN A 406 7.31 -7.56 20.56
CA ASN A 406 7.61 -6.13 20.55
C ASN A 406 7.29 -5.51 19.19
N ARG A 407 6.85 -4.24 19.22
CA ARG A 407 6.75 -3.44 18.00
C ARG A 407 8.11 -3.32 17.31
N LEU A 408 8.12 -3.25 15.97
CA LEU A 408 9.35 -2.96 15.24
C LEU A 408 9.78 -1.52 15.52
N ASN A 409 11.06 -1.36 15.89
CA ASN A 409 11.64 -0.08 16.28
C ASN A 409 12.46 0.50 15.12
N PHE A 410 11.85 1.38 14.34
CA PHE A 410 12.49 2.04 13.19
C PHE A 410 13.34 3.26 13.57
N SER A 411 13.45 3.60 14.86
CA SER A 411 14.14 4.79 15.34
C SER A 411 15.65 4.62 15.56
N LEU A 412 16.19 3.43 15.29
CA LEU A 412 17.54 3.05 15.69
C LEU A 412 18.59 3.12 14.56
N GLY A 413 18.25 3.76 13.45
CA GLY A 413 19.15 3.88 12.28
C GLY A 413 18.70 2.99 11.13
N ARG A 414 19.64 2.39 10.41
CA ARG A 414 19.37 1.61 9.19
C ARG A 414 18.90 0.19 9.43
N THR A 415 18.94 -0.31 10.67
CA THR A 415 18.58 -1.69 11.02
C THR A 415 17.67 -1.79 12.23
N LEU A 416 16.89 -2.88 12.29
CA LEU A 416 16.04 -3.25 13.42
C LEU A 416 16.85 -4.08 14.44
N HIS A 417 17.99 -3.57 14.92
CA HIS A 417 18.94 -4.36 15.72
C HIS A 417 18.42 -4.80 17.09
N GLU A 418 17.40 -4.13 17.64
CA GLU A 418 16.72 -4.54 18.88
C GLU A 418 15.61 -5.59 18.64
N ASN A 419 15.12 -5.72 17.40
CA ASN A 419 14.09 -6.68 17.04
C ASN A 419 14.70 -7.97 16.50
N LYS A 420 13.99 -9.07 16.67
CA LYS A 420 14.38 -10.39 16.13
C LYS A 420 13.24 -10.98 15.34
N GLY A 421 13.45 -11.14 14.02
CA GLY A 421 12.44 -11.64 13.10
C GLY A 421 11.20 -10.77 13.01
N VAL A 422 10.20 -11.25 12.27
CA VAL A 422 8.92 -10.53 12.09
C VAL A 422 7.77 -11.52 12.05
N ILE A 423 6.66 -11.14 12.70
CA ILE A 423 5.35 -11.81 12.67
C ILE A 423 4.31 -10.78 12.24
N ALA A 424 3.64 -10.99 11.10
CA ALA A 424 2.54 -10.14 10.64
C ALA A 424 1.30 -10.99 10.40
N THR A 425 0.18 -10.63 11.03
CA THR A 425 -1.08 -11.41 11.00
C THR A 425 -2.29 -10.51 11.22
N PRO A 426 -3.52 -10.97 10.95
CA PRO A 426 -4.73 -10.40 11.54
C PRO A 426 -4.59 -10.29 13.07
N ALA A 427 -5.00 -9.16 13.65
CA ALA A 427 -4.76 -8.87 15.07
C ALA A 427 -5.41 -9.89 16.02
N ASN A 428 -6.55 -10.48 15.63
CA ASN A 428 -7.29 -11.42 16.48
C ASN A 428 -6.64 -12.80 16.62
N ILE A 429 -5.77 -13.22 15.68
CA ILE A 429 -5.02 -14.48 15.78
C ILE A 429 -3.56 -14.28 16.20
N HIS A 430 -3.07 -13.04 16.22
CA HIS A 430 -1.67 -12.72 16.52
C HIS A 430 -1.15 -13.33 17.83
N PRO A 431 -1.89 -13.29 18.96
CA PRO A 431 -1.42 -13.90 20.21
C PRO A 431 -1.20 -15.42 20.10
N GLN A 432 -2.04 -16.12 19.33
CA GLN A 432 -1.91 -17.56 19.14
C GLN A 432 -0.68 -17.89 18.27
N VAL A 433 -0.47 -17.12 17.20
CA VAL A 433 0.70 -17.29 16.32
C VAL A 433 1.98 -16.97 17.08
N LEU A 434 2.03 -15.85 17.82
CA LEU A 434 3.19 -15.46 18.63
C LEU A 434 3.55 -16.54 19.66
N LYS A 435 2.55 -17.13 20.33
CA LYS A 435 2.76 -18.22 21.27
C LYS A 435 3.36 -19.46 20.59
N ALA A 436 2.81 -19.87 19.44
CA ALA A 436 3.31 -21.02 18.68
C ALA A 436 4.76 -20.81 18.19
N VAL A 437 5.09 -19.60 17.73
CA VAL A 437 6.46 -19.22 17.37
C VAL A 437 7.39 -19.35 18.56
N GLY A 438 7.03 -18.79 19.73
CA GLY A 438 7.84 -18.86 20.95
C GLY A 438 8.10 -20.31 21.40
N GLU A 439 7.08 -21.16 21.35
CA GLU A 439 7.21 -22.57 21.76
C GLU A 439 8.08 -23.40 20.79
N VAL A 440 7.99 -23.15 19.47
CA VAL A 440 8.85 -23.84 18.48
C VAL A 440 10.30 -23.40 18.60
N LEU A 441 10.54 -22.08 18.78
CA LEU A 441 11.91 -21.58 18.92
C LEU A 441 12.56 -21.93 20.24
N ALA A 442 11.80 -22.10 21.33
CA ALA A 442 12.31 -22.52 22.63
C ALA A 442 12.67 -24.02 22.70
N ALA A 443 12.17 -24.84 21.77
CA ALA A 443 12.45 -26.27 21.71
C ALA A 443 13.80 -26.60 20.99
N LYS A 444 14.53 -25.59 20.55
CA LYS A 444 15.85 -25.66 19.89
C LYS A 444 16.99 -25.37 20.88
#